data_5d1ca24f3aaebcbdfe03305a5a576d98
#
_entry.id   5d1ca24f3aaebcbdfe03305a5a576d98
#
_cell.length_a   1.000
_cell.length_b   1.000
_cell.length_c   1.000
_cell.angle_alpha   90.00
_cell.angle_beta   90.00
_cell.angle_gamma   90.00
#
_symmetry.space_group_name_H-M   'P 1'
#
loop_
_entity.id
_entity.type
_entity.pdbx_description
1 polymer ?
#
loop_
_entity_poly.entity_id
_entity_poly.type
_entity_poly.pdbx_seq_one_letter_code
_entity_poly.pdbx_strand_id
1 'polypeptide(L)'
;MDGTFPAAKKGGVSMTKESGGFDQIDQWKSTMFLYSSALKSINTKIEILNNEFIQLYNYNPIEHITSRLKTPESIVKKLKNDGCEVTIENMVEHLNDIAGIRIICSFMSDIYPIADMIARQADITVLHVKDYIKYPKTNGYKSYHMVVTIPVYLSEGKRDTKVEIQIRTIAMDFWASLEHKIAYQF
;
A
#
# COMPACT_ATOMS: atom_id res chain seq x y z
N MET A 1 8.96 -69.90 18.31
CA MET A 1 7.91 -69.12 19.04
C MET A 1 7.64 -67.89 18.22
N ASP A 2 6.70 -68.01 17.30
CA ASP A 2 6.31 -66.98 16.36
C ASP A 2 5.23 -66.10 17.02
N GLY A 3 5.54 -64.84 17.22
CA GLY A 3 4.62 -63.82 17.73
C GLY A 3 4.19 -62.88 16.62
N THR A 4 3.14 -63.25 15.87
CA THR A 4 2.50 -62.43 14.88
C THR A 4 1.52 -61.46 15.53
N PHE A 5 1.75 -60.15 15.37
CA PHE A 5 0.77 -59.12 15.77
C PHE A 5 -0.20 -58.85 14.61
N PRO A 6 -1.51 -58.69 14.89
CA PRO A 6 -2.48 -58.45 13.83
C PRO A 6 -2.47 -57.01 13.34
N ALA A 7 -2.62 -56.83 12.04
CA ALA A 7 -2.68 -55.56 11.35
C ALA A 7 -3.94 -54.76 11.73
N ALA A 8 -3.75 -53.49 12.15
CA ALA A 8 -4.82 -52.53 12.41
C ALA A 8 -5.46 -52.07 11.08
N LYS A 9 -6.77 -52.20 10.99
CA LYS A 9 -7.60 -51.66 9.90
C LYS A 9 -7.52 -50.15 9.85
N LYS A 10 -7.10 -49.62 8.69
CA LYS A 10 -7.21 -48.20 8.35
C LYS A 10 -8.68 -47.84 8.12
N GLY A 11 -9.31 -47.20 9.08
CA GLY A 11 -10.54 -46.46 8.88
C GLY A 11 -10.23 -45.11 8.23
N GLY A 12 -10.52 -44.97 6.93
CA GLY A 12 -10.42 -43.70 6.24
C GLY A 12 -11.54 -42.78 6.69
N VAL A 13 -11.19 -41.76 7.48
CA VAL A 13 -12.06 -40.58 7.69
C VAL A 13 -11.65 -39.56 6.62
N SER A 14 -12.57 -39.37 5.66
CA SER A 14 -12.49 -38.31 4.66
C SER A 14 -12.60 -36.96 5.36
N MET A 15 -11.48 -36.31 5.62
CA MET A 15 -11.40 -34.90 6.00
C MET A 15 -10.99 -34.08 4.77
N THR A 16 -11.96 -33.85 3.91
CA THR A 16 -11.77 -32.91 2.79
C THR A 16 -12.97 -31.97 2.72
N LYS A 17 -12.86 -30.79 3.38
CA LYS A 17 -13.53 -29.52 2.97
C LYS A 17 -13.31 -28.32 3.88
N GLU A 18 -12.60 -28.44 5.02
CA GLU A 18 -12.40 -27.28 5.93
C GLU A 18 -10.99 -26.63 5.86
N SER A 19 -10.02 -27.23 5.19
CA SER A 19 -8.67 -26.67 5.10
C SER A 19 -8.56 -25.43 4.20
N GLY A 20 -9.38 -25.30 3.18
CA GLY A 20 -9.31 -24.19 2.23
C GLY A 20 -9.65 -22.80 2.82
N GLY A 21 -10.50 -22.75 3.85
CA GLY A 21 -10.90 -21.47 4.47
C GLY A 21 -9.84 -20.90 5.42
N PHE A 22 -9.16 -21.74 6.16
CA PHE A 22 -8.06 -21.32 7.06
C PHE A 22 -6.85 -20.88 6.27
N ASP A 23 -6.47 -21.59 5.21
CA ASP A 23 -5.37 -21.22 4.32
C ASP A 23 -5.59 -19.85 3.67
N GLN A 24 -6.81 -19.54 3.21
CA GLN A 24 -7.13 -18.24 2.62
C GLN A 24 -7.05 -17.10 3.62
N ILE A 25 -7.52 -17.30 4.86
CA ILE A 25 -7.44 -16.29 5.92
C ILE A 25 -5.99 -16.00 6.29
N ASP A 26 -5.15 -17.02 6.38
CA ASP A 26 -3.74 -16.87 6.73
C ASP A 26 -2.96 -16.21 5.59
N GLN A 27 -3.25 -16.53 4.34
CA GLN A 27 -2.70 -15.84 3.18
C GLN A 27 -3.10 -14.36 3.14
N TRP A 28 -4.35 -14.05 3.45
CA TRP A 28 -4.83 -12.68 3.57
C TRP A 28 -4.07 -11.90 4.65
N LYS A 29 -3.96 -12.47 5.86
CA LYS A 29 -3.23 -11.85 6.97
C LYS A 29 -1.76 -11.63 6.62
N SER A 30 -1.10 -12.60 6.01
CA SER A 30 0.29 -12.50 5.56
C SER A 30 0.48 -11.41 4.52
N THR A 31 -0.45 -11.30 3.58
CA THR A 31 -0.42 -10.26 2.55
C THR A 31 -0.63 -8.87 3.15
N MET A 32 -1.60 -8.69 4.05
CA MET A 32 -1.83 -7.41 4.72
C MET A 32 -0.67 -7.03 5.65
N PHE A 33 -0.04 -7.99 6.30
CA PHE A 33 1.20 -7.78 7.07
C PHE A 33 2.34 -7.26 6.19
N LEU A 34 2.48 -7.81 4.97
CA LEU A 34 3.46 -7.37 3.99
C LEU A 34 3.25 -5.90 3.60
N TYR A 35 2.01 -5.49 3.30
CA TYR A 35 1.67 -4.10 2.99
C TYR A 35 1.88 -3.16 4.19
N SER A 36 1.54 -3.60 5.40
CA SER A 36 1.82 -2.86 6.63
C SER A 36 3.32 -2.64 6.84
N SER A 37 4.12 -3.66 6.58
CA SER A 37 5.58 -3.60 6.68
C SER A 37 6.19 -2.68 5.64
N ALA A 38 5.65 -2.69 4.41
CA ALA A 38 6.05 -1.76 3.35
C ALA A 38 5.76 -0.31 3.74
N LEU A 39 4.58 -0.02 4.31
CA LEU A 39 4.23 1.31 4.82
C LEU A 39 5.20 1.78 5.89
N LYS A 40 5.53 0.93 6.85
CA LYS A 40 6.48 1.26 7.91
C LYS A 40 7.86 1.58 7.33
N SER A 41 8.33 0.78 6.37
CA SER A 41 9.62 0.96 5.72
C SER A 41 9.68 2.28 4.94
N ILE A 42 8.70 2.57 4.10
CA ILE A 42 8.68 3.80 3.30
C ILE A 42 8.49 5.04 4.17
N ASN A 43 7.66 4.97 5.21
CA ASN A 43 7.47 6.08 6.15
C ASN A 43 8.78 6.47 6.83
N THR A 44 9.53 5.49 7.33
CA THR A 44 10.85 5.69 7.94
C THR A 44 11.83 6.33 6.96
N LYS A 45 11.85 5.90 5.68
CA LYS A 45 12.69 6.51 4.65
C LYS A 45 12.35 7.98 4.42
N ILE A 46 11.07 8.31 4.30
CA ILE A 46 10.63 9.69 4.09
C ILE A 46 11.01 10.56 5.30
N GLU A 47 10.84 10.06 6.51
CA GLU A 47 11.25 10.77 7.73
C GLU A 47 12.77 11.03 7.77
N ILE A 48 13.59 10.04 7.40
CA ILE A 48 15.04 10.20 7.32
C ILE A 48 15.42 11.27 6.31
N LEU A 49 14.85 11.21 5.09
CA LEU A 49 15.10 12.20 4.04
C LEU A 49 14.68 13.62 4.46
N ASN A 50 13.53 13.74 5.13
CA ASN A 50 13.06 15.03 5.64
C ASN A 50 14.00 15.59 6.71
N ASN A 51 14.43 14.75 7.64
CA ASN A 51 15.36 15.16 8.70
C ASN A 51 16.72 15.58 8.14
N GLU A 52 17.24 14.84 7.15
CA GLU A 52 18.48 15.23 6.44
C GLU A 52 18.30 16.59 5.77
N PHE A 53 17.19 16.81 5.08
CA PHE A 53 16.90 18.07 4.41
C PHE A 53 16.83 19.25 5.38
N ILE A 54 16.18 19.06 6.54
CA ILE A 54 16.13 20.08 7.59
C ILE A 54 17.52 20.41 8.12
N GLN A 55 18.37 19.42 8.34
CA GLN A 55 19.74 19.63 8.82
C GLN A 55 20.62 20.36 7.82
N LEU A 56 20.50 20.03 6.52
CA LEU A 56 21.35 20.63 5.48
C LEU A 56 20.90 22.03 5.09
N TYR A 57 19.59 22.30 5.07
CA TYR A 57 19.03 23.53 4.51
C TYR A 57 18.29 24.41 5.52
N ASN A 58 18.20 23.98 6.78
CA ASN A 58 17.42 24.65 7.84
C ASN A 58 15.98 24.98 7.40
N TYR A 59 15.37 24.07 6.64
CA TYR A 59 14.03 24.19 6.08
C TYR A 59 13.29 22.88 6.14
N ASN A 60 12.03 22.89 6.59
CA ASN A 60 11.17 21.71 6.65
C ASN A 60 10.15 21.71 5.50
N PRO A 61 10.34 20.91 4.44
CA PRO A 61 9.41 20.88 3.32
C PRO A 61 8.13 20.08 3.61
N ILE A 62 8.15 19.18 4.61
CA ILE A 62 7.03 18.30 4.92
C ILE A 62 6.34 18.73 6.22
N GLU A 63 5.08 19.10 6.13
CA GLU A 63 4.27 19.47 7.28
C GLU A 63 3.84 18.24 8.09
N HIS A 64 3.33 17.22 7.40
CA HIS A 64 3.01 15.94 8.02
C HIS A 64 2.86 14.82 7.00
N ILE A 65 2.92 13.58 7.50
CA ILE A 65 2.78 12.35 6.73
C ILE A 65 1.66 11.53 7.35
N THR A 66 0.75 11.02 6.54
CA THR A 66 -0.27 10.07 6.96
C THR A 66 -0.17 8.79 6.14
N SER A 67 -0.36 7.65 6.82
CA SER A 67 -0.32 6.33 6.20
C SER A 67 -1.65 5.62 6.43
N ARG A 68 -2.09 4.84 5.45
CA ARG A 68 -3.27 4.00 5.61
C ARG A 68 -3.12 2.67 4.88
N LEU A 69 -3.70 1.63 5.45
CA LEU A 69 -4.03 0.40 4.74
C LEU A 69 -5.49 0.46 4.30
N LYS A 70 -5.75 0.02 3.08
CA LYS A 70 -7.11 -0.12 2.58
C LYS A 70 -7.83 -1.23 3.35
N THR A 71 -9.08 -0.96 3.75
CA THR A 71 -9.86 -1.96 4.49
C THR A 71 -10.27 -3.13 3.58
N PRO A 72 -10.48 -4.34 4.15
CA PRO A 72 -10.93 -5.50 3.38
C PRO A 72 -12.18 -5.22 2.55
N GLU A 73 -13.16 -4.53 3.11
CA GLU A 73 -14.41 -4.18 2.43
C GLU A 73 -14.15 -3.27 1.24
N SER A 74 -13.24 -2.30 1.39
CA SER A 74 -12.85 -1.38 0.32
C SER A 74 -12.07 -2.09 -0.80
N ILE A 75 -11.26 -3.09 -0.46
CA ILE A 75 -10.54 -3.93 -1.43
C ILE A 75 -11.55 -4.75 -2.25
N VAL A 76 -12.45 -5.46 -1.57
CA VAL A 76 -13.49 -6.26 -2.22
C VAL A 76 -14.36 -5.41 -3.13
N LYS A 77 -14.83 -4.24 -2.63
CA LYS A 77 -15.65 -3.31 -3.41
C LYS A 77 -14.91 -2.85 -4.67
N LYS A 78 -13.62 -2.51 -4.56
CA LYS A 78 -12.84 -2.02 -5.68
C LYS A 78 -12.61 -3.12 -6.73
N LEU A 79 -12.22 -4.34 -6.33
CA LEU A 79 -12.07 -5.46 -7.25
C LEU A 79 -13.36 -5.76 -8.01
N LYS A 80 -14.50 -5.78 -7.32
CA LYS A 80 -15.81 -5.99 -7.96
C LYS A 80 -16.15 -4.88 -8.95
N ASN A 81 -15.90 -3.62 -8.61
CA ASN A 81 -16.14 -2.48 -9.50
C ASN A 81 -15.27 -2.53 -10.76
N ASP A 82 -14.04 -3.05 -10.62
CA ASP A 82 -13.09 -3.22 -11.73
C ASP A 82 -13.36 -4.51 -12.53
N GLY A 83 -14.41 -5.29 -12.18
CA GLY A 83 -14.80 -6.53 -12.84
C GLY A 83 -13.86 -7.70 -12.55
N CYS A 84 -13.06 -7.60 -11.51
CA CYS A 84 -12.11 -8.64 -11.11
C CYS A 84 -12.71 -9.60 -10.08
N GLU A 85 -12.31 -10.87 -10.15
CA GLU A 85 -12.60 -11.83 -9.11
C GLU A 85 -11.87 -11.44 -7.80
N VAL A 86 -12.52 -11.71 -6.64
CA VAL A 86 -11.97 -11.36 -5.33
C VAL A 86 -10.97 -12.43 -4.90
N THR A 87 -9.74 -12.31 -5.36
CA THR A 87 -8.60 -13.16 -5.01
C THR A 87 -7.42 -12.33 -4.55
N ILE A 88 -6.48 -12.95 -3.83
CA ILE A 88 -5.25 -12.28 -3.39
C ILE A 88 -4.38 -11.91 -4.59
N GLU A 89 -4.32 -12.76 -5.60
CA GLU A 89 -3.59 -12.53 -6.84
C GLU A 89 -4.09 -11.27 -7.54
N ASN A 90 -5.41 -11.18 -7.76
CA ASN A 90 -6.03 -9.99 -8.37
C ASN A 90 -5.87 -8.74 -7.50
N MET A 91 -5.93 -8.88 -6.18
CA MET A 91 -5.66 -7.78 -5.26
C MET A 91 -4.24 -7.22 -5.44
N VAL A 92 -3.24 -8.09 -5.47
CA VAL A 92 -1.83 -7.69 -5.62
C VAL A 92 -1.55 -7.15 -7.03
N GLU A 93 -2.15 -7.74 -8.06
CA GLU A 93 -1.91 -7.36 -9.45
C GLU A 93 -2.61 -6.04 -9.81
N HIS A 94 -3.91 -5.90 -9.53
CA HIS A 94 -4.72 -4.81 -10.03
C HIS A 94 -4.80 -3.60 -9.09
N LEU A 95 -4.65 -3.78 -7.76
CA LEU A 95 -4.75 -2.67 -6.83
C LEU A 95 -3.37 -2.07 -6.54
N ASN A 96 -3.28 -0.73 -6.65
CA ASN A 96 -2.06 0.02 -6.38
C ASN A 96 -2.10 0.81 -5.07
N ASP A 97 -3.26 0.88 -4.42
CA ASP A 97 -3.56 1.73 -3.28
C ASP A 97 -3.95 0.94 -2.01
N ILE A 98 -3.52 -0.33 -1.91
CA ILE A 98 -3.69 -1.13 -0.68
C ILE A 98 -2.91 -0.51 0.46
N ALA A 99 -1.64 -0.19 0.22
CA ALA A 99 -0.81 0.62 1.09
C ALA A 99 -0.70 2.03 0.49
N GLY A 100 -1.07 3.05 1.24
CA GLY A 100 -1.04 4.45 0.81
C GLY A 100 -0.34 5.35 1.82
N ILE A 101 0.50 6.25 1.31
CA ILE A 101 1.11 7.34 2.08
C ILE A 101 0.69 8.67 1.46
N ARG A 102 0.34 9.62 2.30
CA ARG A 102 0.11 11.01 1.91
C ARG A 102 1.11 11.91 2.59
N ILE A 103 1.83 12.67 1.79
CA ILE A 103 2.80 13.67 2.21
C ILE A 103 2.19 15.04 1.96
N ILE A 104 2.10 15.87 3.00
CA ILE A 104 1.59 17.22 2.94
C ILE A 104 2.75 18.20 3.05
N CYS A 105 2.85 19.10 2.07
CA CYS A 105 3.85 20.17 1.98
C CYS A 105 3.19 21.54 2.14
N SER A 106 3.96 22.54 2.58
CA SER A 106 3.49 23.92 2.61
C SER A 106 3.33 24.52 1.21
N PHE A 107 4.27 24.28 0.32
CA PHE A 107 4.37 24.95 -0.98
C PHE A 107 4.40 23.96 -2.16
N MET A 108 3.90 24.42 -3.30
CA MET A 108 3.96 23.65 -4.55
C MET A 108 5.40 23.37 -5.01
N SER A 109 6.32 24.30 -4.72
CA SER A 109 7.75 24.15 -5.03
C SER A 109 8.41 22.96 -4.35
N ASP A 110 7.83 22.42 -3.27
CA ASP A 110 8.41 21.31 -2.52
C ASP A 110 7.98 19.95 -3.08
N ILE A 111 6.86 19.88 -3.81
CA ILE A 111 6.26 18.62 -4.24
C ILE A 111 7.20 17.81 -5.13
N TYR A 112 7.72 18.42 -6.20
CA TYR A 112 8.57 17.72 -7.16
C TYR A 112 9.94 17.35 -6.58
N PRO A 113 10.63 18.21 -5.80
CA PRO A 113 11.85 17.81 -5.11
C PRO A 113 11.67 16.63 -4.16
N ILE A 114 10.56 16.58 -3.40
CA ILE A 114 10.24 15.45 -2.52
C ILE A 114 10.01 14.17 -3.33
N ALA A 115 9.22 14.26 -4.40
CA ALA A 115 8.96 13.13 -5.29
C ALA A 115 10.28 12.57 -5.88
N ASP A 116 11.17 13.46 -6.31
CA ASP A 116 12.47 13.12 -6.89
C ASP A 116 13.41 12.49 -5.86
N MET A 117 13.48 13.03 -4.63
CA MET A 117 14.25 12.43 -3.54
C MET A 117 13.81 10.99 -3.23
N ILE A 118 12.52 10.73 -3.23
CA ILE A 118 11.98 9.39 -3.02
C ILE A 118 12.33 8.48 -4.20
N ALA A 119 12.11 8.94 -5.42
CA ALA A 119 12.35 8.17 -6.64
C ALA A 119 13.83 7.78 -6.85
N ARG A 120 14.77 8.57 -6.31
CA ARG A 120 16.21 8.30 -6.39
C ARG A 120 16.74 7.29 -5.39
N GLN A 121 15.91 6.82 -4.43
CA GLN A 121 16.33 5.77 -3.51
C GLN A 121 16.63 4.48 -4.27
N ALA A 122 17.81 3.87 -4.03
CA ALA A 122 18.30 2.72 -4.79
C ALA A 122 17.40 1.49 -4.72
N ASP A 123 16.60 1.38 -3.66
CA ASP A 123 15.68 0.27 -3.42
C ASP A 123 14.21 0.61 -3.72
N ILE A 124 13.94 1.78 -4.28
CA ILE A 124 12.60 2.18 -4.73
C ILE A 124 12.53 2.10 -6.25
N THR A 125 11.54 1.42 -6.76
CA THR A 125 11.24 1.39 -8.20
C THR A 125 9.92 2.10 -8.45
N VAL A 126 9.95 3.16 -9.25
CA VAL A 126 8.74 3.88 -9.67
C VAL A 126 8.07 3.11 -10.80
N LEU A 127 6.83 2.67 -10.57
CA LEU A 127 6.03 1.94 -11.55
C LEU A 127 5.29 2.89 -12.50
N HIS A 128 4.63 3.90 -11.95
CA HIS A 128 3.97 4.96 -12.73
C HIS A 128 3.72 6.20 -11.89
N VAL A 129 3.47 7.30 -12.59
CA VAL A 129 3.17 8.62 -12.02
C VAL A 129 1.90 9.17 -12.66
N LYS A 130 1.05 9.82 -11.84
CA LYS A 130 -0.09 10.62 -12.28
C LYS A 130 0.04 12.02 -11.69
N ASP A 131 0.39 12.97 -12.53
CA ASP A 131 0.56 14.38 -12.14
C ASP A 131 -0.74 15.17 -12.33
N TYR A 132 -1.60 15.14 -11.32
CA TYR A 132 -2.83 15.93 -11.29
C TYR A 132 -2.60 17.39 -10.88
N ILE A 133 -1.36 17.81 -10.67
CA ILE A 133 -1.01 19.23 -10.50
C ILE A 133 -0.89 19.87 -11.86
N LYS A 134 -0.16 19.21 -12.75
CA LYS A 134 0.02 19.66 -14.14
C LYS A 134 -1.26 19.45 -14.97
N TYR A 135 -1.96 18.34 -14.73
CA TYR A 135 -3.19 17.94 -15.42
C TYR A 135 -4.30 17.68 -14.40
N PRO A 136 -4.92 18.74 -13.85
CA PRO A 136 -5.98 18.59 -12.83
C PRO A 136 -7.18 17.81 -13.36
N LYS A 137 -7.89 17.12 -12.45
CA LYS A 137 -9.18 16.52 -12.80
C LYS A 137 -10.23 17.61 -13.06
N THR A 138 -11.29 17.25 -13.75
CA THR A 138 -12.40 18.18 -14.11
C THR A 138 -13.07 18.81 -12.89
N ASN A 139 -13.06 18.15 -11.72
CA ASN A 139 -13.56 18.67 -10.46
C ASN A 139 -12.57 19.57 -9.71
N GLY A 140 -11.42 19.92 -10.32
CA GLY A 140 -10.40 20.74 -9.72
C GLY A 140 -9.42 20.00 -8.77
N TYR A 141 -9.55 18.67 -8.64
CA TYR A 141 -8.63 17.89 -7.82
C TYR A 141 -7.19 17.99 -8.31
N LYS A 142 -6.28 18.31 -7.39
CA LYS A 142 -4.84 18.40 -7.62
C LYS A 142 -4.09 17.54 -6.61
N SER A 143 -3.14 16.75 -7.08
CA SER A 143 -2.22 15.97 -6.28
C SER A 143 -1.15 15.36 -7.18
N TYR A 144 0.04 15.12 -6.67
CA TYR A 144 1.03 14.30 -7.36
C TYR A 144 0.95 12.88 -6.82
N HIS A 145 0.72 11.91 -7.68
CA HIS A 145 0.62 10.50 -7.32
C HIS A 145 1.74 9.71 -7.95
N MET A 146 2.41 8.88 -7.16
CA MET A 146 3.34 7.90 -7.67
C MET A 146 3.07 6.54 -7.04
N VAL A 147 3.13 5.50 -7.84
CA VAL A 147 3.10 4.12 -7.36
C VAL A 147 4.51 3.56 -7.46
N VAL A 148 5.00 3.08 -6.35
CA VAL A 148 6.35 2.52 -6.24
C VAL A 148 6.29 1.09 -5.73
N THR A 149 7.36 0.33 -5.98
CA THR A 149 7.65 -0.88 -5.21
C THR A 149 8.82 -0.61 -4.27
N ILE A 150 8.71 -1.18 -3.08
CA ILE A 150 9.76 -1.18 -2.06
C ILE A 150 10.01 -2.61 -1.59
N PRO A 151 11.28 -3.04 -1.42
CA PRO A 151 11.57 -4.36 -0.88
C PRO A 151 11.24 -4.42 0.61
N VAL A 152 10.49 -5.45 1.00
CA VAL A 152 10.28 -5.84 2.38
C VAL A 152 11.07 -7.11 2.63
N TYR A 153 11.96 -7.09 3.61
CA TYR A 153 12.78 -8.23 3.98
C TYR A 153 12.11 -8.98 5.13
N LEU A 154 11.59 -10.15 4.83
CA LEU A 154 10.99 -11.07 5.79
C LEU A 154 11.96 -12.23 6.08
N SER A 155 11.62 -13.07 7.06
CA SER A 155 12.44 -14.25 7.43
C SER A 155 12.67 -15.21 6.25
N GLU A 156 11.71 -15.31 5.34
CA GLU A 156 11.76 -16.17 4.15
C GLU A 156 12.33 -15.48 2.90
N GLY A 157 12.79 -14.24 3.02
CA GLY A 157 13.41 -13.49 1.92
C GLY A 157 12.73 -12.17 1.58
N LYS A 158 13.18 -11.59 0.47
CA LYS A 158 12.73 -10.30 -0.05
C LYS A 158 11.39 -10.42 -0.78
N ARG A 159 10.49 -9.46 -0.52
CA ARG A 159 9.22 -9.29 -1.24
C ARG A 159 9.07 -7.83 -1.68
N ASP A 160 8.99 -7.60 -2.99
CA ASP A 160 8.73 -6.26 -3.52
C ASP A 160 7.23 -5.95 -3.41
N THR A 161 6.90 -4.83 -2.74
CA THR A 161 5.52 -4.51 -2.37
C THR A 161 5.15 -3.12 -2.87
N LYS A 162 3.98 -3.00 -3.50
CA LYS A 162 3.47 -1.74 -4.03
C LYS A 162 3.00 -0.81 -2.92
N VAL A 163 3.34 0.48 -3.06
CA VAL A 163 2.85 1.58 -2.21
C VAL A 163 2.45 2.75 -3.11
N GLU A 164 1.26 3.31 -2.90
CA GLU A 164 0.86 4.57 -3.50
C GLU A 164 1.32 5.72 -2.62
N ILE A 165 2.03 6.69 -3.21
CA ILE A 165 2.47 7.91 -2.55
C ILE A 165 1.74 9.08 -3.18
N GLN A 166 1.01 9.85 -2.37
CA GLN A 166 0.35 11.09 -2.77
C GLN A 166 1.07 12.26 -2.12
N ILE A 167 1.45 13.25 -2.93
CA ILE A 167 2.11 14.46 -2.44
C ILE A 167 1.23 15.65 -2.81
N ARG A 168 0.88 16.46 -1.80
CA ARG A 168 -0.04 17.60 -1.91
C ARG A 168 0.45 18.76 -1.09
N THR A 169 -0.02 19.96 -1.42
CA THR A 169 0.01 21.06 -0.46
C THR A 169 -1.15 20.98 0.53
N ILE A 170 -1.06 21.75 1.63
CA ILE A 170 -2.14 21.90 2.61
C ILE A 170 -3.44 22.34 1.91
N ALA A 171 -3.36 23.31 0.98
CA ALA A 171 -4.52 23.79 0.23
C ALA A 171 -5.14 22.71 -0.66
N MET A 172 -4.33 21.88 -1.32
CA MET A 172 -4.80 20.76 -2.15
C MET A 172 -5.48 19.67 -1.30
N ASP A 173 -4.95 19.39 -0.12
CA ASP A 173 -5.53 18.40 0.80
C ASP A 173 -6.85 18.89 1.38
N PHE A 174 -6.92 20.18 1.74
CA PHE A 174 -8.16 20.83 2.18
C PHE A 174 -9.24 20.75 1.10
N TRP A 175 -8.92 21.11 -0.15
CA TRP A 175 -9.85 21.04 -1.26
C TRP A 175 -10.36 19.63 -1.52
N ALA A 176 -9.46 18.64 -1.55
CA ALA A 176 -9.81 17.24 -1.75
C ALA A 176 -10.73 16.71 -0.65
N SER A 177 -10.51 17.13 0.58
CA SER A 177 -11.33 16.74 1.75
C SER A 177 -12.71 17.39 1.70
N LEU A 178 -12.82 18.64 1.26
CA LEU A 178 -14.07 19.37 1.13
C LEU A 178 -14.91 18.77 -0.02
N GLU A 179 -14.31 18.57 -1.17
CA GLU A 179 -14.98 17.99 -2.35
C GLU A 179 -15.55 16.61 -2.05
N HIS A 180 -14.77 15.77 -1.37
CA HIS A 180 -15.23 14.45 -0.95
C HIS A 180 -16.47 14.53 -0.04
N LYS A 181 -16.50 15.48 0.91
CA LYS A 181 -17.67 15.66 1.80
C LYS A 181 -18.90 16.12 1.01
N ILE A 182 -18.73 17.07 0.09
CA ILE A 182 -19.84 17.58 -0.75
C ILE A 182 -20.40 16.46 -1.63
N ALA A 183 -19.55 15.67 -2.28
CA ALA A 183 -19.98 14.59 -3.16
C ALA A 183 -20.74 13.45 -2.46
N TYR A 184 -20.58 13.29 -1.14
CA TYR A 184 -21.26 12.25 -0.35
C TYR A 184 -22.44 12.76 0.49
N GLN A 185 -22.70 14.05 0.53
CA GLN A 185 -23.81 14.63 1.30
C GLN A 185 -25.03 15.02 0.42
N PHE A 186 -24.90 14.96 -0.87
CA PHE A 186 -25.93 15.22 -1.87
C PHE A 186 -25.95 14.11 -2.94
#